data_0aaafe6c1e703cf82b5787b8b15be6fa
#
_entry.id   0aaafe6c1e703cf82b5787b8b15be6fa
#
_cell.length_a   1.000
_cell.length_b   1.000
_cell.length_c   1.000
_cell.angle_alpha   90.00
_cell.angle_beta   90.00
_cell.angle_gamma   90.00
#
_symmetry.space_group_name_H-M   'P 1'
#
loop_
_entity.id
_entity.type
_entity.pdbx_description
1 polymer ?
#
loop_
_entity_poly.entity_id
_entity_poly.type
_entity_poly.pdbx_seq_one_letter_code
_entity_poly.pdbx_strand_id
1 'polypeptide(L)'
;MYTDPDHIRVEDPGKIEGNCVFTYLDAFSSEEDFKEFLPDYNNLDELKDHYRRGGLGDVKVKKFLNNVLQKQLEPIRNKRHEYEKDIPGVYEILRKGTEAAYEVAQQTLNEVKASMKINYFDDAQLIKVQSEKYSGIED
;
A
#
# COMPACT_ATOMS: atom_id res chain seq x y z
N MET A 1 14.63 -6.27 -15.22
CA MET A 1 14.59 -4.91 -14.65
C MET A 1 15.50 -4.05 -15.50
N TYR A 2 15.00 -2.88 -15.92
CA TYR A 2 15.74 -1.96 -16.77
C TYR A 2 16.85 -1.25 -15.97
N THR A 3 18.03 -1.17 -16.56
CA THR A 3 19.19 -0.44 -16.03
C THR A 3 19.65 0.56 -17.10
N ASP A 4 20.86 1.09 -16.97
CA ASP A 4 21.42 1.99 -17.96
C ASP A 4 21.77 1.21 -19.27
N PRO A 5 21.18 1.55 -20.44
CA PRO A 5 21.48 0.87 -21.69
C PRO A 5 22.88 1.16 -22.23
N ASP A 6 23.51 2.24 -21.78
CA ASP A 6 24.86 2.64 -22.18
C ASP A 6 25.96 1.94 -21.34
N HIS A 7 25.57 1.32 -20.19
CA HIS A 7 26.47 0.56 -19.33
C HIS A 7 26.65 -0.86 -19.85
N ILE A 8 27.47 -1.00 -20.89
CA ILE A 8 27.67 -2.28 -21.61
C ILE A 8 28.72 -3.14 -20.94
N ARG A 9 29.83 -2.53 -20.48
CA ARG A 9 30.90 -3.21 -19.77
C ARG A 9 30.97 -2.82 -18.33
N VAL A 10 31.53 -3.67 -17.48
CA VAL A 10 31.65 -3.39 -16.03
C VAL A 10 32.50 -2.14 -15.75
N GLU A 11 33.48 -1.86 -16.63
CA GLU A 11 34.38 -0.72 -16.50
C GLU A 11 33.73 0.61 -16.92
N ASP A 12 32.60 0.55 -17.66
CA ASP A 12 31.96 1.74 -18.17
C ASP A 12 31.29 2.51 -16.97
N PRO A 13 31.30 3.85 -16.97
CA PRO A 13 30.52 4.63 -16.03
C PRO A 13 29.04 4.42 -16.23
N GLY A 14 28.30 4.17 -15.13
CA GLY A 14 26.86 3.98 -15.20
C GLY A 14 26.08 5.20 -14.73
N LYS A 15 24.86 5.37 -15.27
CA LYS A 15 23.92 6.43 -14.85
C LYS A 15 22.95 5.90 -13.80
N ILE A 16 22.71 6.69 -12.78
CA ILE A 16 21.76 6.41 -11.70
C ILE A 16 20.39 6.99 -12.03
N GLU A 17 20.37 8.15 -12.66
CA GLU A 17 19.16 8.85 -13.04
C GLU A 17 18.35 8.04 -14.06
N GLY A 18 17.10 7.72 -13.73
CA GLY A 18 16.24 6.84 -14.54
C GLY A 18 16.54 5.34 -14.42
N ASN A 19 17.52 4.95 -13.61
CA ASN A 19 17.84 3.56 -13.35
C ASN A 19 16.90 3.00 -12.26
N CYS A 20 15.94 2.17 -12.66
CA CYS A 20 14.92 1.65 -11.77
C CYS A 20 15.49 0.81 -10.61
N VAL A 21 16.66 0.20 -10.75
CA VAL A 21 17.29 -0.58 -9.67
C VAL A 21 17.67 0.34 -8.52
N PHE A 22 18.28 1.48 -8.80
CA PHE A 22 18.64 2.46 -7.77
C PHE A 22 17.40 3.15 -7.18
N THR A 23 16.37 3.42 -7.98
CA THR A 23 15.09 3.94 -7.46
C THR A 23 14.48 2.99 -6.41
N TYR A 24 14.51 1.68 -6.65
CA TYR A 24 14.05 0.70 -5.67
C TYR A 24 15.00 0.59 -4.46
N LEU A 25 16.31 0.67 -4.66
CA LEU A 25 17.26 0.68 -3.55
C LEU A 25 17.09 1.92 -2.66
N ASP A 26 16.82 3.09 -3.23
CA ASP A 26 16.50 4.31 -2.46
C ASP A 26 15.26 4.13 -1.57
N ALA A 27 14.26 3.38 -2.04
CA ALA A 27 13.01 3.17 -1.31
C ALA A 27 13.08 2.06 -0.26
N PHE A 28 13.90 1.01 -0.49
CA PHE A 28 13.80 -0.23 0.26
C PHE A 28 15.08 -0.65 0.98
N SER A 29 16.26 -0.14 0.63
CA SER A 29 17.50 -0.55 1.29
C SER A 29 17.78 0.23 2.57
N SER A 30 18.39 -0.44 3.53
CA SER A 30 18.87 0.12 4.80
C SER A 30 20.38 -0.16 4.97
N GLU A 31 21.03 0.52 5.91
CA GLU A 31 22.44 0.24 6.24
C GLU A 31 22.66 -1.19 6.75
N GLU A 32 21.65 -1.79 7.37
CA GLU A 32 21.72 -3.18 7.83
C GLU A 32 21.77 -4.16 6.66
N ASP A 33 21.06 -3.87 5.56
CA ASP A 33 21.08 -4.70 4.37
C ASP A 33 22.44 -4.70 3.68
N PHE A 34 23.18 -3.59 3.74
CA PHE A 34 24.57 -3.53 3.25
C PHE A 34 25.46 -4.44 4.08
N LYS A 35 25.38 -4.40 5.41
CA LYS A 35 26.17 -5.27 6.31
C LYS A 35 25.89 -6.74 6.06
N GLU A 36 24.64 -7.08 5.74
CA GLU A 36 24.20 -8.47 5.54
C GLU A 36 24.50 -8.99 4.14
N PHE A 37 24.22 -8.22 3.09
CA PHE A 37 24.22 -8.71 1.70
C PHE A 37 25.32 -8.12 0.82
N LEU A 38 25.92 -6.98 1.23
CA LEU A 38 26.90 -6.28 0.42
C LEU A 38 27.94 -5.53 1.29
N PRO A 39 28.70 -6.26 2.15
CA PRO A 39 29.58 -5.67 3.15
C PRO A 39 30.78 -4.87 2.58
N ASP A 40 30.98 -4.89 1.26
CA ASP A 40 31.97 -4.07 0.58
C ASP A 40 31.63 -2.56 0.62
N TYR A 41 30.39 -2.19 0.99
CA TYR A 41 29.89 -0.81 1.04
C TYR A 41 29.19 -0.56 2.37
N ASN A 42 29.34 0.65 2.89
CA ASN A 42 28.69 1.04 4.15
C ASN A 42 27.25 1.51 3.93
N ASN A 43 26.96 2.10 2.76
CA ASN A 43 25.67 2.71 2.45
C ASN A 43 25.42 2.78 0.93
N LEU A 44 24.22 3.24 0.58
CA LEU A 44 23.78 3.34 -0.81
C LEU A 44 24.55 4.41 -1.61
N ASP A 45 25.01 5.47 -0.96
CA ASP A 45 25.74 6.54 -1.66
C ASP A 45 27.11 6.06 -2.14
N GLU A 46 27.83 5.26 -1.33
CA GLU A 46 29.08 4.63 -1.76
C GLU A 46 28.87 3.68 -2.95
N LEU A 47 27.76 2.93 -2.94
CA LEU A 47 27.41 2.05 -4.06
C LEU A 47 27.10 2.83 -5.33
N LYS A 48 26.34 3.94 -5.22
CA LYS A 48 26.04 4.85 -6.32
C LYS A 48 27.28 5.51 -6.89
N ASP A 49 28.18 5.96 -6.03
CA ASP A 49 29.43 6.59 -6.46
C ASP A 49 30.35 5.61 -7.18
N HIS A 50 30.39 4.36 -6.73
CA HIS A 50 31.14 3.32 -7.44
C HIS A 50 30.51 3.02 -8.81
N TYR A 51 29.18 2.92 -8.90
CA TYR A 51 28.49 2.70 -10.17
C TYR A 51 28.73 3.83 -11.17
N ARG A 52 28.72 5.08 -10.72
CA ARG A 52 29.04 6.26 -11.56
C ARG A 52 30.47 6.29 -12.08
N ARG A 53 31.43 5.76 -11.31
CA ARG A 53 32.85 5.73 -11.69
C ARG A 53 33.17 4.60 -12.67
N GLY A 54 32.30 3.60 -12.78
CA GLY A 54 32.59 2.35 -13.46
C GLY A 54 33.30 1.34 -12.55
N GLY A 55 33.36 0.08 -12.97
CA GLY A 55 33.91 -1.02 -12.19
C GLY A 55 32.86 -1.80 -11.36
N LEU A 56 31.60 -1.46 -11.46
CA LEU A 56 30.50 -2.15 -10.78
C LEU A 56 29.45 -2.62 -11.78
N GLY A 57 29.40 -3.92 -12.00
CA GLY A 57 28.44 -4.50 -12.96
C GLY A 57 26.99 -4.54 -12.41
N ASP A 58 26.04 -4.35 -13.30
CA ASP A 58 24.59 -4.39 -13.07
C ASP A 58 24.11 -5.63 -12.32
N VAL A 59 24.70 -6.78 -12.60
CA VAL A 59 24.32 -8.05 -11.97
C VAL A 59 24.53 -8.01 -10.47
N LYS A 60 25.60 -7.39 -9.98
CA LYS A 60 25.91 -7.27 -8.55
C LYS A 60 24.85 -6.37 -7.87
N VAL A 61 24.52 -5.26 -8.49
CA VAL A 61 23.51 -4.32 -7.96
C VAL A 61 22.10 -4.93 -7.97
N LYS A 62 21.74 -5.62 -9.06
CA LYS A 62 20.46 -6.36 -9.17
C LYS A 62 20.35 -7.48 -8.14
N LYS A 63 21.43 -8.22 -7.89
CA LYS A 63 21.46 -9.27 -6.87
C LYS A 63 21.27 -8.70 -5.46
N PHE A 64 21.92 -7.58 -5.16
CA PHE A 64 21.72 -6.87 -3.89
C PHE A 64 20.27 -6.44 -3.71
N LEU A 65 19.69 -5.74 -4.68
CA LEU A 65 18.27 -5.36 -4.64
C LEU A 65 17.36 -6.58 -4.47
N ASN A 66 17.63 -7.67 -5.18
CA ASN A 66 16.83 -8.89 -5.02
C ASN A 66 16.87 -9.41 -3.58
N ASN A 67 18.05 -9.44 -2.94
CA ASN A 67 18.16 -9.90 -1.56
C ASN A 67 17.38 -9.01 -0.59
N VAL A 68 17.49 -7.67 -0.74
CA VAL A 68 16.73 -6.69 0.03
C VAL A 68 15.22 -6.92 -0.12
N LEU A 69 14.73 -7.05 -1.35
CA LEU A 69 13.31 -7.29 -1.62
C LEU A 69 12.84 -8.66 -1.11
N GLN A 70 13.63 -9.72 -1.24
CA GLN A 70 13.27 -11.04 -0.73
C GLN A 70 13.10 -11.02 0.80
N LYS A 71 14.03 -10.39 1.52
CA LYS A 71 13.96 -10.23 2.97
C LYS A 71 12.65 -9.56 3.41
N GLN A 72 12.20 -8.53 2.68
CA GLN A 72 10.96 -7.80 3.01
C GLN A 72 9.69 -8.54 2.59
N LEU A 73 9.72 -9.24 1.45
CA LEU A 73 8.54 -9.89 0.89
C LEU A 73 8.31 -11.31 1.44
N GLU A 74 9.33 -11.97 1.96
CA GLU A 74 9.21 -13.34 2.48
C GLU A 74 8.20 -13.46 3.64
N PRO A 75 8.19 -12.57 4.66
CA PRO A 75 7.18 -12.62 5.71
C PRO A 75 5.75 -12.45 5.17
N ILE A 76 5.57 -11.58 4.16
CA ILE A 76 4.27 -11.34 3.52
C ILE A 76 3.81 -12.60 2.76
N ARG A 77 4.70 -13.25 2.00
CA ARG A 77 4.41 -14.50 1.29
C ARG A 77 4.07 -15.64 2.25
N ASN A 78 4.84 -15.75 3.35
CA ASN A 78 4.58 -16.76 4.37
C ASN A 78 3.20 -16.55 5.00
N LYS A 79 2.83 -15.30 5.31
CA LYS A 79 1.51 -14.97 5.85
C LYS A 79 0.39 -15.26 4.85
N ARG A 80 0.60 -14.96 3.57
CA ARG A 80 -0.31 -15.35 2.50
C ARG A 80 -0.51 -16.86 2.45
N HIS A 81 0.56 -17.65 2.49
CA HIS A 81 0.46 -19.12 2.50
C HIS A 81 -0.23 -19.69 3.73
N GLU A 82 -0.17 -19.01 4.89
CA GLU A 82 -0.97 -19.38 6.05
C GLU A 82 -2.47 -19.21 5.77
N TYR A 83 -2.88 -18.06 5.22
CA TYR A 83 -4.27 -17.79 4.87
C TYR A 83 -4.80 -18.71 3.75
N GLU A 84 -3.97 -19.06 2.78
CA GLU A 84 -4.34 -20.00 1.71
C GLU A 84 -4.75 -21.39 2.24
N LYS A 85 -4.30 -21.77 3.44
CA LYS A 85 -4.66 -23.03 4.09
C LYS A 85 -6.03 -23.01 4.78
N ASP A 86 -6.57 -21.83 5.08
CA ASP A 86 -7.85 -21.63 5.77
C ASP A 86 -8.69 -20.55 5.07
N ILE A 87 -9.16 -20.86 3.88
CA ILE A 87 -10.03 -19.97 3.11
C ILE A 87 -11.34 -19.66 3.84
N PRO A 88 -12.04 -20.63 4.51
CA PRO A 88 -13.21 -20.29 5.32
C PRO A 88 -12.93 -19.26 6.41
N GLY A 89 -11.79 -19.36 7.11
CA GLY A 89 -11.37 -18.38 8.11
C GLY A 89 -11.13 -16.99 7.52
N VAL A 90 -10.56 -16.91 6.30
CA VAL A 90 -10.40 -15.63 5.58
C VAL A 90 -11.75 -14.98 5.31
N TYR A 91 -12.75 -15.73 4.84
CA TYR A 91 -14.11 -15.20 4.61
C TYR A 91 -14.77 -14.73 5.90
N GLU A 92 -14.53 -15.42 7.02
CA GLU A 92 -15.04 -15.00 8.33
C GLU A 92 -14.40 -13.68 8.81
N ILE A 93 -13.11 -13.49 8.60
CA ILE A 93 -12.43 -12.21 8.88
C ILE A 93 -13.03 -11.08 8.04
N LEU A 94 -13.24 -11.31 6.74
CA LEU A 94 -13.85 -10.34 5.83
C LEU A 94 -15.29 -10.00 6.25
N ARG A 95 -16.10 -11.00 6.64
CA ARG A 95 -17.47 -10.81 7.11
C ARG A 95 -17.52 -9.92 8.34
N LYS A 96 -16.72 -10.23 9.37
CA LYS A 96 -16.66 -9.42 10.60
C LYS A 96 -16.18 -8.00 10.34
N GLY A 97 -15.16 -7.83 9.48
CA GLY A 97 -14.68 -6.50 9.10
C GLY A 97 -15.73 -5.69 8.35
N THR A 98 -16.50 -6.33 7.47
CA THR A 98 -17.60 -5.70 6.73
C THR A 98 -18.74 -5.28 7.67
N GLU A 99 -19.12 -6.14 8.61
CA GLU A 99 -20.15 -5.81 9.63
C GLU A 99 -19.73 -4.60 10.47
N ALA A 100 -18.51 -4.57 10.98
CA ALA A 100 -17.99 -3.43 11.75
C ALA A 100 -17.93 -2.14 10.93
N ALA A 101 -17.48 -2.21 9.68
CA ALA A 101 -17.46 -1.06 8.78
C ALA A 101 -18.88 -0.56 8.45
N TYR A 102 -19.84 -1.48 8.27
CA TYR A 102 -21.23 -1.15 8.02
C TYR A 102 -21.86 -0.37 9.17
N GLU A 103 -21.64 -0.78 10.41
CA GLU A 103 -22.15 -0.07 11.60
C GLU A 103 -21.68 1.39 11.64
N VAL A 104 -20.38 1.63 11.45
CA VAL A 104 -19.80 2.98 11.43
C VAL A 104 -20.35 3.80 10.27
N ALA A 105 -20.40 3.23 9.08
CA ALA A 105 -20.93 3.91 7.90
C ALA A 105 -22.41 4.24 8.04
N GLN A 106 -23.21 3.34 8.61
CA GLN A 106 -24.64 3.55 8.86
C GLN A 106 -24.88 4.67 9.86
N GLN A 107 -24.09 4.73 10.94
CA GLN A 107 -24.18 5.83 11.89
C GLN A 107 -23.90 7.18 11.22
N THR A 108 -22.80 7.30 10.49
CA THR A 108 -22.45 8.52 9.74
C THR A 108 -23.54 8.90 8.74
N LEU A 109 -24.08 7.92 8.00
CA LEU A 109 -25.17 8.18 7.07
C LEU A 109 -26.43 8.70 7.75
N ASN A 110 -26.78 8.19 8.92
CA ASN A 110 -27.93 8.63 9.69
C ASN A 110 -27.73 10.08 10.18
N GLU A 111 -26.56 10.44 10.66
CA GLU A 111 -26.20 11.81 11.05
C GLU A 111 -26.31 12.78 9.86
N VAL A 112 -25.80 12.39 8.71
CA VAL A 112 -25.91 13.19 7.47
C VAL A 112 -27.37 13.36 7.05
N LYS A 113 -28.15 12.27 7.03
CA LYS A 113 -29.60 12.34 6.69
C LYS A 113 -30.37 13.24 7.63
N ALA A 114 -30.09 13.17 8.94
CA ALA A 114 -30.72 14.03 9.93
C ALA A 114 -30.36 15.51 9.71
N SER A 115 -29.08 15.80 9.47
CA SER A 115 -28.59 17.16 9.21
C SER A 115 -29.18 17.76 7.93
N MET A 116 -29.38 16.94 6.90
CA MET A 116 -30.01 17.33 5.62
C MET A 116 -31.54 17.33 5.69
N LYS A 117 -32.14 16.88 6.79
CA LYS A 117 -33.61 16.72 6.95
C LYS A 117 -34.22 15.80 5.88
N ILE A 118 -33.54 14.73 5.51
CA ILE A 118 -34.02 13.70 4.59
C ILE A 118 -34.30 12.36 5.27
N ASN A 119 -34.40 12.36 6.58
CA ASN A 119 -34.74 11.24 7.46
C ASN A 119 -36.27 11.19 7.79
N TYR A 120 -37.13 11.60 6.83
CA TYR A 120 -38.57 11.81 7.06
C TYR A 120 -39.33 10.58 7.56
N PHE A 121 -38.83 9.36 7.31
CA PHE A 121 -39.46 8.14 7.85
C PHE A 121 -39.26 7.96 9.35
N ASP A 122 -38.20 8.54 9.91
CA ASP A 122 -37.82 8.44 11.31
C ASP A 122 -38.12 9.74 12.09
N ASP A 123 -38.60 10.79 11.40
CA ASP A 123 -38.93 12.08 11.99
C ASP A 123 -40.41 12.11 12.39
N ALA A 124 -40.69 11.61 13.61
CA ALA A 124 -42.04 11.59 14.16
C ALA A 124 -42.69 12.99 14.24
N GLN A 125 -41.90 14.04 14.47
CA GLN A 125 -42.40 15.41 14.54
C GLN A 125 -42.84 15.89 13.16
N LEU A 126 -42.06 15.64 12.12
CA LEU A 126 -42.44 15.97 10.74
C LEU A 126 -43.73 15.24 10.33
N ILE A 127 -43.80 13.93 10.61
CA ILE A 127 -44.98 13.11 10.28
C ILE A 127 -46.24 13.68 10.99
N LYS A 128 -46.13 14.04 12.29
CA LYS A 128 -47.23 14.64 13.04
C LYS A 128 -47.70 15.97 12.42
N VAL A 129 -46.79 16.88 12.16
CA VAL A 129 -47.10 18.19 11.54
C VAL A 129 -47.77 18.03 10.19
N GLN A 130 -47.25 17.10 9.36
CA GLN A 130 -47.85 16.83 8.05
C GLN A 130 -49.26 16.22 8.18
N SER A 131 -49.46 15.28 9.12
CA SER A 131 -50.76 14.69 9.37
C SER A 131 -51.80 15.75 9.82
N GLU A 132 -51.44 16.63 10.76
CA GLU A 132 -52.32 17.72 11.22
C GLU A 132 -52.66 18.70 10.10
N LYS A 133 -51.69 19.02 9.25
CA LYS A 133 -51.89 19.95 8.11
C LYS A 133 -52.88 19.43 7.07
N TYR A 134 -52.88 18.15 6.80
CA TYR A 134 -53.69 17.55 5.72
C TYR A 134 -54.93 16.79 6.21
N SER A 135 -55.09 16.58 7.53
CA SER A 135 -56.28 15.91 8.09
C SER A 135 -57.60 16.72 8.00
N GLY A 136 -57.55 17.98 7.60
CA GLY A 136 -58.74 18.85 7.46
C GLY A 136 -59.09 19.20 6.01
N ILE A 137 -58.47 18.56 5.02
CA ILE A 137 -58.81 18.74 3.60
C ILE A 137 -59.81 17.64 3.24
N GLU A 138 -61.11 17.96 3.42
CA GLU A 138 -62.19 17.21 2.74
C GLU A 138 -62.28 17.74 1.34
N ASP A 139 -62.26 16.82 0.33
CA ASP A 139 -62.43 17.13 -1.09
C ASP A 139 -63.83 17.70 -1.39
#